data_71e2210595cd426070d9bdedb5c3d2c4
#
_entry.id   71e2210595cd426070d9bdedb5c3d2c4
#
_cell.length_a   1.000
_cell.length_b   1.000
_cell.length_c   1.000
_cell.angle_alpha   90.00
_cell.angle_beta   90.00
_cell.angle_gamma   90.00
#
_symmetry.space_group_name_H-M   'P 1'
#
loop_
_entity.id
_entity.type
_entity.pdbx_description
1 polymer ?
#
loop_
_entity_poly.entity_id
_entity_poly.type
_entity_poly.pdbx_seq_one_letter_code
_entity_poly.pdbx_strand_id
1 'polypeptide(L)'
;MTETMLPDPGPEQLPDLPEHEVVVCAVGREYFALPLESLAEIFKVSEITKLPLAPSYLVGVINVHGNLASVLSLGRILGLEDAGQEGLLLILTPDHGGIALHVDTTTGFTSYTVLEDVARDTSAKGNFVEIIEGVFRDDGKLISLINPEKLRVWIDSEFTKGDG
;
A
#
# COMPACT_ATOMS: atom_id res chain seq x y z
N MET A 1 -18.57 -13.57 46.98
CA MET A 1 -18.18 -13.51 46.39
C MET A 1 -17.54 -13.36 45.82
N THR A 2 -17.55 -13.15 45.61
CA THR A 2 -16.89 -12.95 44.84
C THR A 2 -16.74 -12.94 43.78
N GLU A 3 -17.15 -12.63 43.35
CA GLU A 3 -16.91 -12.66 42.40
C GLU A 3 -16.50 -12.26 41.80
N THR A 4 -16.93 -12.20 42.15
CA THR A 4 -16.61 -11.85 41.65
C THR A 4 -15.89 -11.48 41.33
N MET A 5 -15.63 -11.45 41.75
CA MET A 5 -14.85 -11.06 41.36
C MET A 5 -14.26 -11.08 40.18
N LEU A 6 -14.93 -11.26 39.50
CA LEU A 6 -14.31 -11.14 38.19
C LEU A 6 -13.93 -9.73 37.98
N PRO A 7 -12.74 -9.47 37.50
CA PRO A 7 -12.40 -8.10 37.24
C PRO A 7 -13.28 -7.55 36.16
N ASP A 8 -13.54 -6.27 36.25
CA ASP A 8 -14.24 -5.55 35.23
C ASP A 8 -13.49 -5.78 33.93
N PRO A 9 -14.17 -6.14 32.84
CA PRO A 9 -13.50 -6.40 31.57
C PRO A 9 -12.97 -5.16 30.90
N GLY A 10 -12.68 -4.12 31.33
CA GLY A 10 -12.09 -2.99 30.70
C GLY A 10 -11.84 -3.14 29.18
N PRO A 11 -11.30 -2.13 28.52
CA PRO A 11 -11.10 -2.20 27.06
C PRO A 11 -10.24 -3.37 26.61
N GLU A 12 -9.23 -3.72 27.38
CA GLU A 12 -8.33 -4.80 27.00
C GLU A 12 -8.97 -6.16 27.07
N GLN A 13 -10.18 -6.24 27.62
CA GLN A 13 -10.88 -7.50 27.72
C GLN A 13 -12.05 -7.61 26.77
N LEU A 14 -12.21 -6.65 25.90
CA LEU A 14 -13.16 -6.78 24.81
C LEU A 14 -12.70 -7.91 23.90
N PRO A 15 -13.62 -8.46 23.10
CA PRO A 15 -13.21 -9.52 22.18
C PRO A 15 -11.94 -9.10 21.45
N ASP A 16 -10.99 -10.01 21.44
CA ASP A 16 -9.73 -9.74 20.78
C ASP A 16 -9.95 -9.65 19.29
N LEU A 17 -9.98 -8.43 18.77
CA LEU A 17 -9.98 -8.23 17.34
C LEU A 17 -8.55 -8.43 16.85
N PRO A 18 -8.35 -9.19 15.80
CA PRO A 18 -7.01 -9.38 15.29
C PRO A 18 -6.41 -8.04 14.87
N GLU A 19 -5.17 -7.83 15.24
CA GLU A 19 -4.44 -6.66 14.78
C GLU A 19 -3.72 -7.01 13.50
N HIS A 20 -3.82 -6.12 12.52
CA HIS A 20 -3.19 -6.30 11.23
C HIS A 20 -2.05 -5.32 11.12
N GLU A 21 -0.83 -5.85 11.07
CA GLU A 21 0.35 -5.00 11.02
C GLU A 21 0.59 -4.50 9.61
N VAL A 22 0.96 -3.23 9.51
CA VAL A 22 1.16 -2.57 8.24
C VAL A 22 2.41 -1.70 8.29
N VAL A 23 2.97 -1.44 7.11
CA VAL A 23 3.95 -0.38 6.93
C VAL A 23 3.21 0.82 6.36
N VAL A 24 3.47 1.99 6.93
CA VAL A 24 2.82 3.23 6.49
C VAL A 24 3.79 4.00 5.62
N CYS A 25 3.30 4.46 4.48
CA CYS A 25 4.10 5.26 3.56
C CYS A 25 3.34 6.53 3.21
N ALA A 26 4.06 7.48 2.64
CA ALA A 26 3.48 8.75 2.24
C ALA A 26 3.75 9.01 0.77
N VAL A 27 2.75 9.55 0.08
CA VAL A 27 2.88 10.01 -1.30
C VAL A 27 2.18 11.36 -1.35
N GLY A 28 2.96 12.40 -1.65
CA GLY A 28 2.42 13.75 -1.56
C GLY A 28 2.01 14.03 -0.13
N ARG A 29 0.75 14.38 0.04
CA ARG A 29 0.21 14.66 1.38
C ARG A 29 -0.67 13.54 1.91
N GLU A 30 -0.71 12.43 1.20
CA GLU A 30 -1.59 11.31 1.54
C GLU A 30 -0.79 10.19 2.18
N TYR A 31 -1.46 9.46 3.06
CA TYR A 31 -0.85 8.32 3.74
C TYR A 31 -1.50 7.03 3.28
N PHE A 32 -0.65 6.04 3.08
CA PHE A 32 -1.09 4.72 2.62
C PHE A 32 -0.41 3.66 3.48
N ALA A 33 -0.99 2.48 3.51
CA ALA A 33 -0.42 1.37 4.23
C ALA A 33 -0.45 0.11 3.36
N LEU A 34 0.52 -0.74 3.59
CA LEU A 34 0.59 -2.07 2.98
C LEU A 34 0.64 -3.08 4.10
N PRO A 35 -0.04 -4.22 3.95
CA PRO A 35 0.12 -5.29 4.93
C PRO A 35 1.60 -5.65 5.06
N LEU A 36 2.07 -5.74 6.29
CA LEU A 36 3.48 -6.02 6.52
C LEU A 36 3.91 -7.34 5.87
N GLU A 37 3.00 -8.31 5.86
CA GLU A 37 3.28 -9.61 5.27
C GLU A 37 3.49 -9.56 3.77
N SER A 38 3.06 -8.49 3.10
CA SER A 38 3.24 -8.34 1.67
C SER A 38 4.54 -7.64 1.31
N LEU A 39 5.27 -7.16 2.29
CA LEU A 39 6.50 -6.39 2.08
C LEU A 39 7.70 -7.29 2.24
N ALA A 40 8.54 -7.36 1.22
CA ALA A 40 9.78 -8.13 1.29
C ALA A 40 10.94 -7.25 1.72
N GLU A 41 11.11 -6.09 1.08
CA GLU A 41 12.24 -5.22 1.35
C GLU A 41 11.88 -3.78 1.04
N ILE A 42 12.68 -2.86 1.56
CA ILE A 42 12.56 -1.44 1.26
C ILE A 42 13.91 -0.98 0.75
N PHE A 43 13.92 -0.39 -0.46
CA PHE A 43 15.13 0.13 -1.06
C PHE A 43 15.00 1.61 -1.34
N LYS A 44 16.12 2.32 -1.34
CA LYS A 44 16.12 3.66 -1.91
C LYS A 44 16.05 3.53 -3.42
N VAL A 45 15.42 4.50 -4.06
CA VAL A 45 15.38 4.51 -5.51
C VAL A 45 16.81 4.58 -6.03
N SER A 46 17.12 3.66 -6.95
CA SER A 46 18.43 3.60 -7.58
C SER A 46 18.20 3.55 -9.08
N GLU A 47 19.09 2.91 -9.82
CA GLU A 47 18.95 2.86 -11.26
C GLU A 47 17.74 2.04 -11.66
N ILE A 48 16.84 2.68 -12.38
CA ILE A 48 15.64 2.04 -12.90
C ILE A 48 15.76 2.04 -14.42
N THR A 49 15.62 0.88 -15.03
CA THR A 49 15.65 0.76 -16.47
C THR A 49 14.27 1.10 -17.02
N LYS A 50 14.19 2.20 -17.75
CA LYS A 50 12.92 2.65 -18.30
C LYS A 50 12.54 1.80 -19.50
N LEU A 51 11.24 1.55 -19.63
CA LEU A 51 10.71 0.78 -20.74
C LEU A 51 10.07 1.74 -21.74
N PRO A 52 10.33 1.56 -23.04
CA PRO A 52 9.71 2.42 -24.04
C PRO A 52 8.22 2.16 -24.13
N LEU A 53 7.45 3.22 -24.37
CA LEU A 53 6.01 3.15 -24.59
C LEU A 53 5.24 2.58 -23.41
N ALA A 54 5.82 2.62 -22.20
CA ALA A 54 5.13 2.15 -21.00
C ALA A 54 4.12 3.17 -20.52
N PRO A 55 3.06 2.73 -19.84
CA PRO A 55 2.16 3.69 -19.20
C PRO A 55 2.90 4.54 -18.19
N SER A 56 2.37 5.73 -17.91
CA SER A 56 3.08 6.68 -17.03
C SER A 56 3.32 6.13 -15.64
N TYR A 57 2.43 5.27 -15.12
CA TYR A 57 2.59 4.72 -13.79
C TYR A 57 3.68 3.64 -13.72
N LEU A 58 4.07 3.08 -14.85
CA LEU A 58 5.15 2.10 -14.88
C LEU A 58 6.46 2.86 -15.14
N VAL A 59 7.19 3.07 -14.05
CA VAL A 59 8.43 3.84 -14.10
C VAL A 59 9.52 3.08 -14.86
N GLY A 60 9.53 1.76 -14.71
CA GLY A 60 10.52 0.92 -15.36
C GLY A 60 10.66 -0.40 -14.65
N VAL A 61 11.83 -1.00 -14.76
CA VAL A 61 12.11 -2.27 -14.08
C VAL A 61 13.44 -2.17 -13.33
N ILE A 62 13.55 -2.95 -12.27
CA ILE A 62 14.79 -3.08 -11.50
C ILE A 62 15.08 -4.55 -11.32
N ASN A 63 16.35 -4.84 -11.01
CA ASN A 63 16.76 -6.19 -10.68
C ASN A 63 16.85 -6.28 -9.15
N VAL A 64 16.08 -7.21 -8.58
CA VAL A 64 16.07 -7.45 -7.15
C VAL A 64 16.56 -8.88 -6.93
N HIS A 65 17.81 -9.01 -6.49
CA HIS A 65 18.40 -10.32 -6.21
C HIS A 65 18.26 -11.29 -7.39
N GLY A 66 18.48 -10.80 -8.60
CA GLY A 66 18.43 -11.63 -9.79
C GLY A 66 17.05 -11.74 -10.44
N ASN A 67 16.03 -11.14 -9.85
CA ASN A 67 14.70 -11.17 -10.39
C ASN A 67 14.26 -9.77 -10.79
N LEU A 68 13.57 -9.66 -11.91
CA LEU A 68 13.09 -8.36 -12.36
C LEU A 68 11.80 -8.01 -11.62
N ALA A 69 11.71 -6.76 -11.21
CA ALA A 69 10.49 -6.23 -10.61
C ALA A 69 10.07 -4.99 -11.38
N SER A 70 8.76 -4.86 -11.57
CA SER A 70 8.19 -3.68 -12.21
C SER A 70 8.06 -2.57 -11.18
N VAL A 71 8.60 -1.41 -11.51
CA VAL A 71 8.53 -0.25 -10.62
C VAL A 71 7.29 0.55 -10.96
N LEU A 72 6.37 0.60 -10.03
CA LEU A 72 5.09 1.29 -10.21
C LEU A 72 5.02 2.49 -9.29
N SER A 73 4.68 3.64 -9.85
CA SER A 73 4.52 4.85 -9.04
C SER A 73 3.14 4.89 -8.45
N LEU A 74 3.05 4.76 -7.14
CA LEU A 74 1.75 4.85 -6.45
C LEU A 74 1.11 6.20 -6.71
N GLY A 75 1.93 7.26 -6.70
CA GLY A 75 1.40 8.59 -6.97
C GLY A 75 0.74 8.68 -8.34
N ARG A 76 1.40 8.15 -9.37
CA ARG A 76 0.84 8.23 -10.72
C ARG A 76 -0.38 7.34 -10.89
N ILE A 77 -0.40 6.19 -10.23
CA ILE A 77 -1.58 5.33 -10.26
C ILE A 77 -2.79 6.08 -9.70
N LEU A 78 -2.60 6.83 -8.63
CA LEU A 78 -3.68 7.49 -7.93
C LEU A 78 -3.91 8.94 -8.34
N GLY A 79 -3.13 9.43 -9.30
CA GLY A 79 -3.26 10.82 -9.74
C GLY A 79 -2.68 11.83 -8.77
N LEU A 80 -1.72 11.41 -7.95
CA LEU A 80 -1.05 12.27 -6.99
C LEU A 80 0.34 12.62 -7.50
N GLU A 81 0.95 13.65 -6.91
CA GLU A 81 2.33 13.96 -7.21
C GLU A 81 3.22 12.90 -6.59
N ASP A 82 4.31 12.57 -7.25
CA ASP A 82 5.25 11.58 -6.73
C ASP A 82 6.60 12.24 -6.48
N ALA A 83 7.51 11.48 -5.87
CA ALA A 83 8.84 11.98 -5.52
C ALA A 83 9.78 12.05 -6.73
N GLY A 84 9.29 11.70 -7.90
CA GLY A 84 10.13 11.69 -9.10
C GLY A 84 11.20 10.62 -8.99
N GLN A 85 12.47 11.04 -9.05
CA GLN A 85 13.57 10.09 -8.98
C GLN A 85 14.04 9.84 -7.56
N GLU A 86 13.40 10.46 -6.59
CA GLU A 86 13.72 10.25 -5.20
C GLU A 86 12.70 9.34 -4.57
N GLY A 87 12.88 9.04 -3.29
CA GLY A 87 11.92 8.23 -2.58
C GLY A 87 12.40 6.81 -2.35
N LEU A 88 11.44 5.96 -2.05
CA LEU A 88 11.70 4.58 -1.67
C LEU A 88 10.93 3.62 -2.57
N LEU A 89 11.48 2.42 -2.71
CA LEU A 89 10.80 1.33 -3.39
C LEU A 89 10.42 0.29 -2.35
N LEU A 90 9.14 -0.01 -2.30
CA LEU A 90 8.62 -1.06 -1.44
C LEU A 90 8.51 -2.32 -2.29
N ILE A 91 9.39 -3.28 -2.03
CA ILE A 91 9.44 -4.51 -2.81
C ILE A 91 8.43 -5.47 -2.21
N LEU A 92 7.44 -5.86 -2.99
CA LEU A 92 6.43 -6.79 -2.52
C LEU A 92 6.94 -8.22 -2.60
N THR A 93 6.36 -9.09 -1.79
CA THR A 93 6.74 -10.50 -1.81
C THR A 93 6.45 -11.10 -3.20
N PRO A 94 7.19 -12.15 -3.59
CA PRO A 94 7.07 -12.68 -4.97
C PRO A 94 5.69 -13.12 -5.38
N ASP A 95 4.87 -13.55 -4.43
CA ASP A 95 3.50 -13.98 -4.74
C ASP A 95 2.62 -12.83 -5.22
N HIS A 96 3.09 -11.59 -5.14
CA HIS A 96 2.36 -10.43 -5.66
C HIS A 96 2.88 -9.98 -7.02
N GLY A 97 3.62 -10.83 -7.73
CA GLY A 97 3.90 -10.60 -9.14
C GLY A 97 5.09 -9.74 -9.49
N GLY A 98 6.07 -9.63 -8.60
CA GLY A 98 7.28 -8.89 -8.93
C GLY A 98 7.05 -7.39 -9.04
N ILE A 99 6.48 -6.81 -8.02
CA ILE A 99 6.15 -5.39 -7.98
C ILE A 99 7.06 -4.66 -7.00
N ALA A 100 7.59 -3.52 -7.43
CA ALA A 100 8.28 -2.56 -6.58
C ALA A 100 7.46 -1.28 -6.59
N LEU A 101 6.88 -0.92 -5.46
CA LEU A 101 5.99 0.23 -5.39
C LEU A 101 6.78 1.47 -4.97
N HIS A 102 6.76 2.49 -5.82
CA HIS A 102 7.48 3.72 -5.57
C HIS A 102 6.63 4.67 -4.74
N VAL A 103 7.17 5.10 -3.62
CA VAL A 103 6.53 6.05 -2.70
C VAL A 103 7.53 7.12 -2.32
N ASP A 104 7.05 8.20 -1.69
CA ASP A 104 7.94 9.27 -1.26
C ASP A 104 8.81 8.82 -0.09
N THR A 105 8.19 8.24 0.92
CA THR A 105 8.90 7.79 2.12
C THR A 105 8.04 6.81 2.90
N THR A 106 8.63 6.16 3.88
CA THR A 106 7.88 5.39 4.86
C THR A 106 7.93 6.16 6.18
N THR A 107 6.80 6.15 6.90
CA THR A 107 6.70 6.87 8.16
C THR A 107 6.76 5.95 9.38
N GLY A 108 6.70 4.64 9.15
CA GLY A 108 6.83 3.69 10.24
C GLY A 108 5.88 2.52 10.09
N PHE A 109 5.74 1.79 11.17
CA PHE A 109 4.88 0.61 11.22
C PHE A 109 3.79 0.85 12.25
N THR A 110 2.62 0.34 11.97
CA THR A 110 1.51 0.41 12.93
C THR A 110 0.59 -0.79 12.69
N SER A 111 -0.56 -0.78 13.33
CA SER A 111 -1.54 -1.84 13.13
C SER A 111 -2.93 -1.23 13.16
N TYR A 112 -3.88 -1.95 12.62
CA TYR A 112 -5.28 -1.56 12.68
C TYR A 112 -6.10 -2.79 13.03
N THR A 113 -7.30 -2.57 13.58
CA THR A 113 -8.22 -3.65 13.89
C THR A 113 -9.47 -3.60 13.02
N VAL A 114 -9.90 -2.42 12.64
CA VAL A 114 -11.12 -2.23 11.88
C VAL A 114 -10.86 -1.24 10.76
N LEU A 115 -11.34 -1.57 9.57
CA LEU A 115 -11.28 -0.67 8.42
C LEU A 115 -12.65 -0.04 8.21
N GLU A 116 -12.63 1.23 7.83
CA GLU A 116 -13.84 1.92 7.38
C GLU A 116 -13.86 1.90 5.86
N ASP A 117 -15.06 1.96 5.30
CA ASP A 117 -15.19 1.99 3.85
C ASP A 117 -14.64 3.31 3.30
N VAL A 118 -14.13 3.24 2.08
CA VAL A 118 -13.69 4.43 1.38
C VAL A 118 -14.91 5.30 1.13
N ALA A 119 -14.82 6.57 1.47
CA ALA A 119 -15.94 7.50 1.24
C ALA A 119 -16.16 7.66 -0.26
N ARG A 120 -17.40 7.47 -0.68
CA ARG A 120 -17.73 7.50 -2.09
C ARG A 120 -17.71 8.89 -2.69
N ASP A 121 -17.81 9.89 -1.85
CA ASP A 121 -17.84 11.28 -2.30
C ASP A 121 -16.46 11.92 -2.29
N THR A 122 -15.41 11.15 -2.08
CA THR A 122 -14.07 11.70 -2.14
C THR A 122 -13.74 12.07 -3.57
N SER A 123 -12.76 12.95 -3.72
CA SER A 123 -12.26 13.29 -5.04
C SER A 123 -11.35 12.19 -5.61
N ALA A 124 -11.30 11.05 -4.96
CA ALA A 124 -10.45 9.94 -5.40
C ALA A 124 -10.83 9.49 -6.80
N LYS A 125 -9.84 9.26 -7.61
CA LYS A 125 -10.05 8.74 -8.96
C LYS A 125 -10.49 7.28 -8.88
N GLY A 126 -10.99 6.76 -9.99
CA GLY A 126 -11.47 5.39 -10.04
C GLY A 126 -10.45 4.36 -9.57
N ASN A 127 -9.17 4.58 -9.89
CA ASN A 127 -8.11 3.64 -9.49
C ASN A 127 -7.98 3.52 -7.99
N PHE A 128 -8.28 4.60 -7.27
CA PHE A 128 -8.20 4.57 -5.81
C PHE A 128 -9.13 3.50 -5.25
N VAL A 129 -10.38 3.48 -5.74
CA VAL A 129 -11.37 2.52 -5.26
C VAL A 129 -10.98 1.10 -5.62
N GLU A 130 -10.31 0.91 -6.75
CA GLU A 130 -9.95 -0.41 -7.22
C GLU A 130 -8.84 -1.08 -6.44
N ILE A 131 -7.95 -0.29 -5.82
CA ILE A 131 -6.78 -0.87 -5.14
C ILE A 131 -6.81 -0.66 -3.62
N ILE A 132 -7.68 0.21 -3.13
CA ILE A 132 -7.77 0.50 -1.69
C ILE A 132 -8.83 -0.38 -1.06
N GLU A 133 -8.47 -1.07 -0.01
CA GLU A 133 -9.38 -1.96 0.70
C GLU A 133 -10.28 -1.21 1.68
N GLY A 134 -9.74 -0.18 2.29
CA GLY A 134 -10.45 0.61 3.28
C GLY A 134 -9.53 1.63 3.90
N VAL A 135 -10.02 2.32 4.90
CA VAL A 135 -9.24 3.37 5.57
C VAL A 135 -9.29 3.17 7.07
N PHE A 136 -8.27 3.65 7.75
CA PHE A 136 -8.25 3.65 9.20
C PHE A 136 -7.50 4.90 9.67
N ARG A 137 -7.66 5.23 10.95
CA ARG A 137 -6.99 6.39 11.52
C ARG A 137 -5.92 5.92 12.49
N ASP A 138 -4.79 6.61 12.46
CA ASP A 138 -3.70 6.36 13.38
C ASP A 138 -3.03 7.68 13.68
N ASP A 139 -2.99 8.04 14.96
CA ASP A 139 -2.36 9.29 15.41
C ASP A 139 -2.91 10.49 14.63
N GLY A 140 -4.23 10.52 14.45
CA GLY A 140 -4.90 11.62 13.78
C GLY A 140 -4.79 11.63 12.27
N LYS A 141 -4.08 10.69 11.69
CA LYS A 141 -3.90 10.61 10.24
C LYS A 141 -4.86 9.60 9.65
N LEU A 142 -5.42 9.95 8.52
CA LEU A 142 -6.25 9.02 7.77
C LEU A 142 -5.35 8.24 6.82
N ILE A 143 -5.36 6.93 6.94
CA ILE A 143 -4.47 6.06 6.19
C ILE A 143 -5.31 5.12 5.34
N SER A 144 -4.98 5.05 4.06
CA SER A 144 -5.67 4.19 3.11
C SER A 144 -4.89 2.89 2.94
N LEU A 145 -5.55 1.77 3.17
CA LEU A 145 -4.90 0.46 3.08
C LEU A 145 -4.93 -0.03 1.65
N ILE A 146 -3.76 -0.27 1.09
CA ILE A 146 -3.63 -0.85 -0.24
C ILE A 146 -3.78 -2.36 -0.10
N ASN A 147 -4.59 -2.95 -0.99
CA ASN A 147 -4.71 -4.39 -1.09
C ASN A 147 -3.77 -4.85 -2.20
N PRO A 148 -2.68 -5.55 -1.89
CA PRO A 148 -1.70 -5.95 -2.92
C PRO A 148 -2.30 -6.84 -4.01
N GLU A 149 -3.25 -7.68 -3.66
CA GLU A 149 -3.88 -8.54 -4.64
C GLU A 149 -4.73 -7.72 -5.60
N LYS A 150 -5.49 -6.76 -5.09
CA LYS A 150 -6.27 -5.88 -5.95
C LYS A 150 -5.36 -5.06 -6.84
N LEU A 151 -4.22 -4.63 -6.31
CA LEU A 151 -3.25 -3.89 -7.10
C LEU A 151 -2.74 -4.74 -8.25
N ARG A 152 -2.40 -6.00 -7.97
CA ARG A 152 -1.93 -6.91 -8.99
C ARG A 152 -3.00 -7.15 -10.07
N VAL A 153 -4.23 -7.36 -9.65
CA VAL A 153 -5.34 -7.56 -10.58
C VAL A 153 -5.53 -6.32 -11.44
N TRP A 154 -5.45 -5.14 -10.85
CA TRP A 154 -5.61 -3.89 -11.60
C TRP A 154 -4.50 -3.75 -12.64
N ILE A 155 -3.26 -4.06 -12.27
CA ILE A 155 -2.13 -3.96 -13.19
C ILE A 155 -2.31 -4.92 -14.37
N ASP A 156 -2.69 -6.15 -14.08
CA ASP A 156 -2.91 -7.14 -15.13
C ASP A 156 -4.01 -6.67 -16.09
N SER A 157 -5.06 -6.09 -15.55
CA SER A 157 -6.16 -5.55 -16.35
C SER A 157 -5.70 -4.41 -17.25
N GLU A 158 -4.84 -3.52 -16.73
CA GLU A 158 -4.35 -2.39 -17.50
C GLU A 158 -3.43 -2.83 -18.62
N PHE A 159 -2.58 -3.83 -18.37
CA PHE A 159 -1.71 -4.36 -19.41
C PHE A 159 -2.53 -5.02 -20.51
N THR A 160 -3.57 -5.73 -20.17
CA THR A 160 -4.45 -6.35 -21.16
C THR A 160 -5.13 -5.29 -22.03
N LYS A 161 -5.58 -4.19 -21.40
CA LYS A 161 -6.18 -3.09 -22.16
C LYS A 161 -5.17 -2.44 -23.08
N GLY A 162 -3.91 -2.35 -22.64
CA GLY A 162 -2.86 -1.74 -23.43
C GLY A 162 -2.53 -2.51 -24.68
N ASP A 163 -2.82 -3.78 -24.70
CA ASP A 163 -2.57 -4.63 -25.89
C ASP A 163 -3.68 -4.54 -26.92
N GLY A 164 -4.78 -3.95 -26.54
CA GLY A 164 -5.96 -3.90 -27.41
C GLY A 164 -5.90 -2.87 -28.50
#